data_44343603d0a4f6ad3405cedbcb1778fb
#
_entry.id   44343603d0a4f6ad3405cedbcb1778fb
#
_cell.length_a   1.000
_cell.length_b   1.000
_cell.length_c   1.000
_cell.angle_alpha   90.00
_cell.angle_beta   90.00
_cell.angle_gamma   90.00
#
_symmetry.space_group_name_H-M   'P 1'
#
loop_
_entity.id
_entity.type
_entity.pdbx_description
1 polymer ?
#
loop_
_entity_poly.entity_id
_entity_poly.type
_entity_poly.pdbx_seq_one_letter_code
_entity_poly.pdbx_strand_id
1 'polypeptide(L)'
;MKTFKTIASHRTEYEHPIKLEKGESVTLGERAPEENWKDWIWAENSKGTGAWVPVQLIDFPGDGTRGTVLEDYSARELDVDPGEEIVKIRTLNGWTWVRRTSDREEGWIPNETIEEGAAQAPENNRT
;
A
#
# COMPACT_ATOMS: atom_id res chain seq x y z
N MET A 1 3.93 -22.03 0.03
CA MET A 1 3.70 -20.57 -0.11
C MET A 1 3.84 -20.19 -1.56
N LYS A 2 2.91 -19.42 -2.06
CA LYS A 2 2.93 -19.05 -3.47
C LYS A 2 3.79 -17.82 -3.69
N THR A 3 4.65 -17.87 -4.71
CA THR A 3 5.48 -16.72 -5.06
C THR A 3 5.08 -16.18 -6.42
N PHE A 4 5.44 -14.93 -6.65
CA PHE A 4 5.15 -14.22 -7.90
C PHE A 4 6.42 -13.54 -8.36
N LYS A 5 6.47 -13.16 -9.62
CA LYS A 5 7.60 -12.41 -10.16
C LYS A 5 7.18 -10.98 -10.45
N THR A 6 8.10 -10.05 -10.24
CA THR A 6 7.89 -8.69 -10.69
C THR A 6 8.16 -8.64 -12.20
N ILE A 7 7.40 -7.79 -12.89
CA ILE A 7 7.54 -7.66 -14.35
C ILE A 7 7.95 -6.25 -14.77
N ALA A 8 8.06 -5.34 -13.81
CA ALA A 8 8.47 -3.96 -14.09
C ALA A 8 9.23 -3.43 -12.89
N SER A 9 9.98 -2.37 -13.08
CA SER A 9 10.69 -1.77 -11.98
C SER A 9 9.80 -0.76 -11.26
N HIS A 10 10.09 -0.54 -9.99
CA HIS A 10 9.43 0.49 -9.19
C HIS A 10 10.46 1.10 -8.25
N ARG A 11 10.47 2.40 -8.13
CA ARG A 11 11.35 3.12 -7.21
C ARG A 11 10.52 4.08 -6.40
N THR A 12 10.69 4.04 -5.09
CA THR A 12 9.99 4.96 -4.23
C THR A 12 10.60 6.36 -4.35
N GLU A 13 9.75 7.37 -4.19
CA GLU A 13 10.22 8.75 -4.15
C GLU A 13 10.26 9.25 -2.72
N TYR A 14 9.93 8.41 -1.74
CA TYR A 14 9.81 8.84 -0.35
C TYR A 14 10.92 8.20 0.49
N GLU A 15 11.82 9.03 1.00
CA GLU A 15 12.92 8.53 1.83
C GLU A 15 12.47 8.20 3.25
N HIS A 16 11.44 8.91 3.73
CA HIS A 16 10.99 8.75 5.11
C HIS A 16 9.47 8.55 5.12
N PRO A 17 9.01 7.36 4.75
CA PRO A 17 7.57 7.12 4.68
C PRO A 17 6.93 7.16 6.07
N ILE A 18 5.69 7.63 6.11
CA ILE A 18 4.96 7.71 7.37
C ILE A 18 4.70 6.32 7.93
N LYS A 19 4.68 6.23 9.25
CA LYS A 19 4.28 5.03 9.96
C LYS A 19 3.19 5.42 10.93
N LEU A 20 2.11 4.68 10.93
CA LEU A 20 0.98 4.95 11.81
C LEU A 20 0.68 3.70 12.61
N GLU A 21 0.30 3.89 13.89
CA GLU A 21 -0.03 2.77 14.75
C GLU A 21 -1.52 2.74 15.01
N LYS A 22 -2.06 1.55 15.21
CA LYS A 22 -3.46 1.39 15.54
C LYS A 22 -3.81 2.24 16.74
N GLY A 23 -4.89 2.99 16.62
CA GLY A 23 -5.35 3.87 17.70
C GLY A 23 -4.78 5.27 17.66
N GLU A 24 -3.83 5.53 16.77
CA GLU A 24 -3.22 6.84 16.66
C GLU A 24 -4.21 7.84 16.07
N SER A 25 -4.19 9.07 16.59
CA SER A 25 -5.04 10.14 16.06
C SER A 25 -4.28 10.89 14.98
N VAL A 26 -4.94 11.15 13.87
CA VAL A 26 -4.34 11.87 12.74
C VAL A 26 -5.22 13.03 12.34
N THR A 27 -4.61 14.05 11.76
CA THR A 27 -5.33 15.17 11.17
C THR A 27 -5.58 14.86 9.71
N LEU A 28 -6.83 15.00 9.27
CA LEU A 28 -7.21 14.63 7.92
C LEU A 28 -7.28 15.84 7.02
N GLY A 29 -6.76 15.69 5.81
CA GLY A 29 -6.86 16.69 4.78
C GLY A 29 -7.89 16.28 3.73
N GLU A 30 -7.61 16.59 2.48
CA GLU A 30 -8.56 16.30 1.42
C GLU A 30 -8.42 14.90 0.90
N ARG A 31 -9.49 14.38 0.32
CA ARG A 31 -9.41 13.17 -0.46
C ARG A 31 -8.65 13.46 -1.73
N ALA A 32 -7.99 12.44 -2.27
CA ALA A 32 -7.29 12.62 -3.54
C ALA A 32 -8.29 13.01 -4.61
N PRO A 33 -7.99 14.04 -5.41
CA PRO A 33 -8.97 14.55 -6.37
C PRO A 33 -9.17 13.68 -7.60
N GLU A 34 -8.19 12.86 -7.93
CA GLU A 34 -8.29 12.01 -9.12
C GLU A 34 -9.23 10.85 -8.87
N GLU A 35 -10.02 10.53 -9.88
CA GLU A 35 -10.96 9.40 -9.79
C GLU A 35 -10.26 8.11 -9.37
N ASN A 36 -9.05 7.88 -9.86
CA ASN A 36 -8.32 6.66 -9.55
C ASN A 36 -7.78 6.62 -8.12
N TRP A 37 -7.82 7.75 -7.42
CA TRP A 37 -7.26 7.85 -6.08
C TRP A 37 -8.31 8.19 -5.04
N LYS A 38 -9.58 8.00 -5.36
CA LYS A 38 -10.67 8.39 -4.46
C LYS A 38 -10.65 7.66 -3.13
N ASP A 39 -9.95 6.53 -3.06
CA ASP A 39 -9.87 5.76 -1.82
C ASP A 39 -8.67 6.15 -0.96
N TRP A 40 -8.06 7.28 -1.26
CA TRP A 40 -6.93 7.78 -0.50
C TRP A 40 -7.25 9.13 0.10
N ILE A 41 -6.76 9.37 1.31
CA ILE A 41 -6.98 10.65 1.99
C ILE A 41 -5.65 11.12 2.58
N TRP A 42 -5.43 12.42 2.56
CA TRP A 42 -4.23 12.99 3.17
C TRP A 42 -4.37 12.93 4.68
N ALA A 43 -3.38 12.38 5.37
CA ALA A 43 -3.38 12.28 6.83
C ALA A 43 -2.04 12.71 7.36
N GLU A 44 -2.05 13.45 8.48
CA GLU A 44 -0.83 13.91 9.12
C GLU A 44 -0.78 13.41 10.55
N ASN A 45 0.40 12.94 10.96
CA ASN A 45 0.56 12.47 12.33
C ASN A 45 0.84 13.64 13.27
N SER A 46 1.06 13.35 14.56
CA SER A 46 1.27 14.40 15.55
C SER A 46 2.56 15.18 15.33
N LYS A 47 3.46 14.65 14.54
CA LYS A 47 4.72 15.32 14.24
C LYS A 47 4.65 16.17 12.98
N GLY A 48 3.49 16.24 12.33
CA GLY A 48 3.33 17.02 11.12
C GLY A 48 3.76 16.32 9.84
N THR A 49 4.10 15.04 9.92
CA THR A 49 4.41 14.26 8.72
C THR A 49 3.13 13.80 8.09
N GLY A 50 2.98 14.04 6.78
CA GLY A 50 1.75 13.68 6.08
C GLY A 50 2.00 12.73 4.94
N ALA A 51 0.95 12.02 4.54
CA ALA A 51 1.01 11.11 3.41
C ALA A 51 -0.40 10.76 2.98
N TRP A 52 -0.51 10.19 1.78
CA TRP A 52 -1.77 9.62 1.31
C TRP A 52 -1.95 8.26 1.98
N VAL A 53 -3.08 8.06 2.63
CA VAL A 53 -3.37 6.85 3.40
C VAL A 53 -4.69 6.27 2.90
N PRO A 54 -4.80 4.94 2.82
CA PRO A 54 -6.08 4.34 2.40
C PRO A 54 -7.20 4.70 3.36
N VAL A 55 -8.34 5.13 2.82
CA VAL A 55 -9.46 5.53 3.68
C VAL A 55 -9.98 4.38 4.52
N GLN A 56 -9.77 3.13 4.07
CA GLN A 56 -10.24 1.96 4.80
C GLN A 56 -9.55 1.80 6.16
N LEU A 57 -8.40 2.46 6.36
CA LEU A 57 -7.64 2.32 7.59
C LEU A 57 -7.94 3.43 8.59
N ILE A 58 -8.88 4.31 8.30
CA ILE A 58 -9.18 5.47 9.14
C ILE A 58 -10.64 5.39 9.62
N ASP A 59 -10.84 5.61 10.90
CA ASP A 59 -12.17 5.79 11.48
C ASP A 59 -12.45 7.28 11.54
N PHE A 60 -13.55 7.70 10.91
CA PHE A 60 -13.93 9.10 10.82
C PHE A 60 -15.01 9.41 11.86
N PRO A 61 -14.66 10.09 12.95
CA PRO A 61 -15.65 10.31 14.01
C PRO A 61 -16.63 11.44 13.75
N GLY A 62 -16.75 11.92 12.56
CA GLY A 62 -17.86 12.78 12.25
C GLY A 62 -17.56 14.09 11.57
N ASP A 63 -16.65 14.90 12.07
CA ASP A 63 -16.47 16.24 11.50
C ASP A 63 -15.49 16.29 10.35
N GLY A 64 -14.80 15.20 10.07
CA GLY A 64 -13.95 15.14 8.89
C GLY A 64 -12.57 15.75 9.03
N THR A 65 -12.22 16.31 10.18
CA THR A 65 -10.91 16.93 10.35
C THR A 65 -9.92 16.05 11.11
N ARG A 66 -10.40 15.04 11.80
CA ARG A 66 -9.53 14.13 12.53
C ARG A 66 -10.04 12.71 12.35
N GLY A 67 -9.12 11.77 12.46
CA GLY A 67 -9.48 10.38 12.36
C GLY A 67 -8.62 9.55 13.30
N THR A 68 -9.01 8.30 13.48
CA THR A 68 -8.26 7.35 14.29
C THR A 68 -7.83 6.22 13.39
N VAL A 69 -6.57 5.81 13.52
CA VAL A 69 -6.00 4.74 12.71
C VAL A 69 -6.54 3.41 13.21
N LEU A 70 -7.10 2.61 12.30
CA LEU A 70 -7.75 1.35 12.66
C LEU A 70 -6.78 0.18 12.77
N GLU A 71 -5.63 0.25 12.10
CA GLU A 71 -4.61 -0.80 12.19
C GLU A 71 -3.26 -0.20 11.82
N ASP A 72 -2.20 -0.89 12.20
CA ASP A 72 -0.85 -0.41 11.90
C ASP A 72 -0.68 -0.24 10.39
N TYR A 73 -0.04 0.83 9.99
CA TYR A 73 0.17 1.12 8.58
C TYR A 73 1.56 1.72 8.36
N SER A 74 2.21 1.33 7.29
CA SER A 74 3.45 1.95 6.85
C SER A 74 3.29 2.30 5.38
N ALA A 75 3.71 3.49 5.00
CA ALA A 75 3.69 3.91 3.60
C ALA A 75 4.97 3.52 2.88
N ARG A 76 5.80 2.67 3.49
CA ARG A 76 7.05 2.24 2.88
C ARG A 76 6.78 1.51 1.57
N GLU A 77 7.48 1.94 0.53
CA GLU A 77 7.43 1.27 -0.77
C GLU A 77 8.73 0.50 -0.96
N LEU A 78 8.65 -0.61 -1.67
CA LEU A 78 9.81 -1.44 -1.91
C LEU A 78 10.31 -1.20 -3.33
N ASP A 79 11.61 -0.92 -3.44
CA ASP A 79 12.22 -0.78 -4.76
C ASP A 79 12.42 -2.17 -5.35
N VAL A 80 11.95 -2.37 -6.56
CA VAL A 80 12.09 -3.67 -7.23
C VAL A 80 12.50 -3.48 -8.68
N ASP A 81 13.11 -4.52 -9.22
CA ASP A 81 13.43 -4.62 -10.65
C ASP A 81 12.64 -5.79 -11.23
N PRO A 82 12.50 -5.87 -12.56
CA PRO A 82 11.80 -7.01 -13.17
C PRO A 82 12.50 -8.32 -12.83
N GLY A 83 11.71 -9.36 -12.60
CA GLY A 83 12.25 -10.70 -12.39
C GLY A 83 12.55 -11.05 -10.94
N GLU A 84 12.20 -10.20 -9.98
CA GLU A 84 12.43 -10.51 -8.58
C GLU A 84 11.28 -11.34 -8.03
N GLU A 85 11.60 -12.27 -7.14
CA GLU A 85 10.59 -13.15 -6.57
C GLU A 85 10.03 -12.53 -5.29
N ILE A 86 8.72 -12.52 -5.19
CA ILE A 86 8.03 -11.92 -4.04
C ILE A 86 6.90 -12.81 -3.56
N VAL A 87 6.50 -12.58 -2.31
CA VAL A 87 5.30 -13.16 -1.71
C VAL A 87 4.33 -12.03 -1.48
N LYS A 88 3.08 -12.20 -1.91
CA LYS A 88 2.04 -11.20 -1.67
C LYS A 88 1.48 -11.39 -0.28
N ILE A 89 1.44 -10.31 0.49
CA ILE A 89 0.92 -10.36 1.86
C ILE A 89 -0.46 -9.72 1.94
N ARG A 90 -0.64 -8.55 1.31
CA ARG A 90 -1.92 -7.86 1.36
C ARG A 90 -2.04 -6.92 0.16
N THR A 91 -3.23 -6.89 -0.43
CA THR A 91 -3.52 -5.98 -1.55
C THR A 91 -4.54 -4.95 -1.09
N LEU A 92 -4.32 -3.68 -1.44
CA LEU A 92 -5.21 -2.60 -1.04
C LEU A 92 -5.08 -1.45 -2.03
N ASN A 93 -6.21 -1.02 -2.58
CA ASN A 93 -6.30 0.18 -3.44
C ASN A 93 -5.29 0.21 -4.59
N GLY A 94 -5.03 -0.93 -5.22
CA GLY A 94 -4.14 -0.98 -6.37
C GLY A 94 -2.68 -1.21 -6.04
N TRP A 95 -2.37 -1.42 -4.76
CA TRP A 95 -1.03 -1.68 -4.30
C TRP A 95 -1.01 -2.98 -3.52
N THR A 96 0.14 -3.66 -3.50
CA THR A 96 0.30 -4.90 -2.73
C THR A 96 1.51 -4.77 -1.82
N TRP A 97 1.32 -5.10 -0.55
CA TRP A 97 2.43 -5.23 0.39
C TRP A 97 3.06 -6.58 0.13
N VAL A 98 4.33 -6.59 -0.21
CA VAL A 98 5.03 -7.81 -0.60
C VAL A 98 6.28 -7.97 0.24
N ARG A 99 6.77 -9.20 0.31
CA ARG A 99 8.08 -9.50 0.87
C ARG A 99 8.93 -10.13 -0.22
N ARG A 100 10.10 -9.55 -0.46
CA ARG A 100 11.03 -10.11 -1.44
C ARG A 100 11.72 -11.31 -0.81
N THR A 101 11.76 -12.43 -1.53
CA THR A 101 12.27 -13.66 -0.93
C THR A 101 13.79 -13.65 -0.73
N SER A 102 14.52 -12.90 -1.56
CA SER A 102 15.97 -12.92 -1.52
C SER A 102 16.55 -12.28 -0.26
N ASP A 103 15.93 -11.20 0.24
CA ASP A 103 16.46 -10.47 1.40
C ASP A 103 15.42 -10.21 2.47
N ARG A 104 14.18 -10.66 2.25
CA ARG A 104 13.06 -10.50 3.17
C ARG A 104 12.64 -9.05 3.40
N GLU A 105 13.01 -8.15 2.51
CA GLU A 105 12.56 -6.77 2.59
C GLU A 105 11.10 -6.68 2.19
N GLU A 106 10.35 -5.79 2.83
CA GLU A 106 8.92 -5.66 2.60
C GLU A 106 8.56 -4.23 2.25
N GLY A 107 7.46 -4.08 1.52
CA GLY A 107 6.94 -2.77 1.20
C GLY A 107 5.84 -2.86 0.16
N TRP A 108 5.24 -1.72 -0.14
CA TRP A 108 4.17 -1.61 -1.14
C TRP A 108 4.77 -1.48 -2.53
N ILE A 109 4.18 -2.18 -3.49
CA ILE A 109 4.49 -1.96 -4.90
C ILE A 109 3.18 -1.91 -5.67
N PRO A 110 3.12 -1.14 -6.78
CA PRO A 110 1.89 -1.09 -7.58
C PRO A 110 1.57 -2.46 -8.16
N ASN A 111 0.29 -2.79 -8.22
CA ASN A 111 -0.11 -4.10 -8.72
C ASN A 111 0.39 -4.37 -10.14
N GLU A 112 0.51 -3.34 -10.96
CA GLU A 112 0.97 -3.52 -12.34
C GLU A 112 2.43 -3.92 -12.44
N THR A 113 3.20 -3.86 -11.36
CA THR A 113 4.59 -4.33 -11.37
C THR A 113 4.71 -5.82 -11.10
N ILE A 114 3.59 -6.50 -10.80
CA ILE A 114 3.59 -7.92 -10.46
C ILE A 114 2.93 -8.70 -11.59
N GLU A 115 3.50 -9.86 -11.91
CA GLU A 115 2.87 -10.69 -12.94
C GLU A 115 1.46 -11.04 -12.51
N GLU A 116 0.56 -11.08 -13.48
CA GLU A 116 -0.78 -11.47 -13.16
C GLU A 116 -0.76 -12.91 -12.86
N GLY A 117 -1.20 -13.20 -11.79
CA GLY A 117 -1.17 -14.46 -11.31
C GLY A 117 -1.70 -15.40 -12.27
N ALA A 118 -0.79 -16.05 -12.87
CA ALA A 118 -1.20 -17.18 -13.49
C ALA A 118 -2.20 -17.76 -12.66
N ALA A 119 -2.18 -17.14 -11.88
CA ALA A 119 -2.91 -17.25 -11.00
C ALA A 119 -4.16 -17.13 -11.13
N GLN A 120 -4.37 -16.53 -11.58
CA GLN A 120 -5.58 -16.42 -11.59
C GLN A 120 -6.05 -17.26 -12.59
N ALA A 121 -5.48 -17.69 -13.26
CA ALA A 121 -5.94 -18.34 -14.05
C ALA A 121 -6.43 -19.37 -14.03
N PRO A 122 -6.49 -19.14 -14.02
CA PRO A 122 -7.08 -19.73 -14.09
C PRO A 122 -7.53 -20.35 -14.20
N GLU A 123 -7.51 -20.24 -13.98
CA GLU A 123 -7.88 -20.61 -13.95
C GLU A 123 -8.09 -21.05 -14.31
N ASN A 124 -8.17 -20.94 -14.51
CA ASN A 124 -8.38 -21.31 -14.87
C ASN A 124 -8.42 -21.64 -15.45
N ASN A 125 -8.50 -21.54 -15.67
CA ASN A 125 -8.56 -21.86 -16.18
C ASN A 125 -8.52 -22.37 -16.64
N ARG A 126 -8.53 -22.40 -16.63
CA ARG A 126 -8.52 -22.96 -16.95
C ARG A 126 -8.73 -23.56 -17.33
N THR A 127 -8.79 -23.75 -17.45
CA THR A 127 -9.11 -24.16 -17.67
C THR A 127 -9.28 -24.52 -17.87
#